data_29f7911fa0f65e86924953095af19604
#
_entry.id   29f7911fa0f65e86924953095af19604
#
_cell.length_a   1.000
_cell.length_b   1.000
_cell.length_c   1.000
_cell.angle_alpha   90.00
_cell.angle_beta   90.00
_cell.angle_gamma   90.00
#
_symmetry.space_group_name_H-M   'P 1'
#
loop_
_entity.id
_entity.type
_entity.pdbx_description
1 polymer ?
#
loop_
_entity_poly.entity_id
_entity_poly.type
_entity_poly.pdbx_seq_one_letter_code
_entity_poly.pdbx_strand_id
1 'polypeptide(L)'
;MFNNNKILVVIPARDNSKIIPRKNMHLLHNRPVISYAIGVARASQYVDDVVVVTEDSEIALLSEKFGASVIRHSKLDLEDNFSLDALVYDAMIQKEKLTFDEYDIVITLKPNFPLLKTQTLDSCIEKFEDFSIDSVITVVDDRRLDWGYDEKNQRYFPLYIKRVEKELLPKSFKETGAILATRRSFVHEDSRLGTNIDLVELNRVETVDIVDMGGWLIADTYLQKRRIAIVVNAYEEIGTSYIERCLSIASNLIFQDVLFFVDENYPLTSHILSNYDYPYVLYDGVDELFDKLRRYHTNIVINDIMDTSSEYVLKLKEEGYFVVNFEDLGTGSEFADMVFDSLYEHDFSERNVFSGYKYYLLSDEFYFQPPKIITNEVKNVLIIFEGRDSNNLTEKVLNSILATNYNGRINIILGLDYPDKEGFISKIESNPSIQVYTNVSNISEFMFNADIVFTSAGKAMYQICSLGVPTICLIQNERQLTHEFCSEYNGFINMGLGINLDEETISNQFVSLVNDFERRLEMNRKMLTIDLKNGFENLHSAVRENYREFELRK
;
A
#
# COMPACT_ATOMS: atom_id res chain seq x y z
N MET A 1 -16.23 17.38 -32.44
CA MET A 1 -17.38 18.35 -32.37
C MET A 1 -18.53 17.73 -31.60
N PHE A 2 -18.96 18.37 -30.54
CA PHE A 2 -20.09 17.96 -29.72
C PHE A 2 -21.37 18.64 -30.22
N ASN A 3 -22.34 17.88 -30.77
CA ASN A 3 -23.62 18.41 -31.30
C ASN A 3 -23.45 19.62 -32.26
N ASN A 4 -22.47 19.60 -33.13
CA ASN A 4 -22.03 20.70 -34.01
C ASN A 4 -21.45 21.94 -33.28
N ASN A 5 -21.28 21.90 -31.97
CA ASN A 5 -20.61 22.97 -31.23
C ASN A 5 -19.09 22.85 -31.39
N LYS A 6 -18.42 23.96 -31.61
CA LYS A 6 -16.97 24.07 -31.60
C LYS A 6 -16.48 24.50 -30.23
N ILE A 7 -15.55 23.72 -29.65
CA ILE A 7 -15.14 23.85 -28.25
C ILE A 7 -13.67 24.27 -28.13
N LEU A 8 -13.45 25.38 -27.44
CA LEU A 8 -12.12 25.88 -27.09
C LEU A 8 -11.80 25.66 -25.62
N VAL A 9 -10.66 25.03 -25.32
CA VAL A 9 -10.09 25.01 -23.98
C VAL A 9 -8.98 26.04 -23.86
N VAL A 10 -9.11 26.93 -22.87
CA VAL A 10 -8.10 27.94 -22.51
C VAL A 10 -7.46 27.56 -21.18
N ILE A 11 -6.13 27.40 -21.18
CA ILE A 11 -5.33 27.05 -20.01
C ILE A 11 -4.47 28.26 -19.62
N PRO A 12 -4.84 29.02 -18.58
CA PRO A 12 -4.05 30.17 -18.11
C PRO A 12 -2.83 29.65 -17.31
N ALA A 13 -1.61 29.99 -17.78
CA ALA A 13 -0.37 29.51 -17.16
C ALA A 13 0.61 30.64 -16.90
N ARG A 14 0.61 31.20 -15.68
CA ARG A 14 1.57 32.20 -15.20
C ARG A 14 2.77 31.55 -14.52
N ASP A 15 3.94 32.20 -14.55
CA ASP A 15 5.15 31.75 -13.84
C ASP A 15 5.33 32.39 -12.44
N ASN A 16 4.41 33.25 -12.00
CA ASN A 16 4.52 34.04 -10.77
C ASN A 16 4.04 33.36 -9.47
N SER A 17 4.12 32.03 -9.36
CA SER A 17 3.76 31.34 -8.13
C SER A 17 4.74 31.70 -7.00
N LYS A 18 4.23 32.33 -5.91
CA LYS A 18 5.04 32.75 -4.75
C LYS A 18 5.43 31.58 -3.84
N ILE A 19 4.66 30.50 -3.83
CA ILE A 19 4.85 29.35 -2.93
C ILE A 19 5.69 28.25 -3.58
N ILE A 20 5.40 27.94 -4.85
CA ILE A 20 6.18 26.99 -5.64
C ILE A 20 6.66 27.73 -6.89
N PRO A 21 7.87 28.32 -6.86
CA PRO A 21 8.39 29.06 -8.02
C PRO A 21 8.44 28.16 -9.27
N ARG A 22 8.08 28.69 -10.43
CA ARG A 22 8.07 27.97 -11.70
C ARG A 22 7.22 26.69 -11.71
N LYS A 23 6.16 26.64 -10.91
CA LYS A 23 5.31 25.47 -10.65
C LYS A 23 4.90 24.71 -11.92
N ASN A 24 4.47 25.43 -12.96
CA ASN A 24 3.97 24.83 -14.20
C ASN A 24 5.02 24.01 -14.96
N MET A 25 6.31 24.27 -14.73
CA MET A 25 7.43 23.58 -15.36
C MET A 25 8.06 22.50 -14.50
N HIS A 26 7.83 22.52 -13.18
CA HIS A 26 8.35 21.48 -12.29
C HIS A 26 7.81 20.10 -12.67
N LEU A 27 8.69 19.11 -12.54
CA LEU A 27 8.34 17.72 -12.81
C LEU A 27 7.57 17.11 -11.61
N LEU A 28 6.30 16.86 -11.81
CA LEU A 28 5.48 16.04 -10.94
C LEU A 28 5.39 14.65 -11.56
N HIS A 29 5.84 13.65 -10.87
CA HIS A 29 5.92 12.27 -11.40
C HIS A 29 6.49 12.21 -12.84
N ASN A 30 7.69 12.80 -13.03
CA ASN A 30 8.45 12.87 -14.28
C ASN A 30 7.78 13.65 -15.46
N ARG A 31 6.72 14.40 -15.21
CA ARG A 31 6.03 15.21 -16.22
C ARG A 31 5.84 16.65 -15.75
N PRO A 32 6.06 17.68 -16.59
CA PRO A 32 5.76 19.06 -16.20
C PRO A 32 4.30 19.22 -15.79
N VAL A 33 4.03 19.98 -14.72
CA VAL A 33 2.65 20.17 -14.21
C VAL A 33 1.69 20.65 -15.30
N ILE A 34 2.10 21.58 -16.16
CA ILE A 34 1.26 22.07 -17.25
C ILE A 34 0.79 20.96 -18.21
N SER A 35 1.59 19.92 -18.38
CA SER A 35 1.28 18.81 -19.32
C SER A 35 0.07 17.97 -18.91
N TYR A 36 -0.30 17.96 -17.62
CA TYR A 36 -1.50 17.24 -17.15
C TYR A 36 -2.78 17.88 -17.68
N ALA A 37 -2.94 19.19 -17.54
CA ALA A 37 -4.10 19.92 -18.05
C ALA A 37 -4.18 19.86 -19.59
N ILE A 38 -3.06 20.02 -20.28
CA ILE A 38 -3.00 19.86 -21.73
C ILE A 38 -3.41 18.43 -22.13
N GLY A 39 -2.91 17.41 -21.42
CA GLY A 39 -3.24 16.02 -21.66
C GLY A 39 -4.73 15.73 -21.49
N VAL A 40 -5.36 16.23 -20.43
CA VAL A 40 -6.81 16.10 -20.19
C VAL A 40 -7.61 16.73 -21.34
N ALA A 41 -7.27 17.95 -21.74
CA ALA A 41 -7.97 18.65 -22.80
C ALA A 41 -7.80 17.96 -24.16
N ARG A 42 -6.59 17.50 -24.48
CA ARG A 42 -6.27 16.82 -25.73
C ARG A 42 -6.86 15.42 -25.87
N ALA A 43 -7.06 14.73 -24.74
CA ALA A 43 -7.67 13.38 -24.71
C ALA A 43 -9.20 13.41 -24.75
N SER A 44 -9.83 14.57 -24.59
CA SER A 44 -11.28 14.73 -24.74
C SER A 44 -11.72 14.43 -26.17
N GLN A 45 -12.83 13.70 -26.30
CA GLN A 45 -13.45 13.40 -27.60
C GLN A 45 -14.22 14.57 -28.19
N TYR A 46 -14.43 15.65 -27.41
CA TYR A 46 -15.28 16.78 -27.77
C TYR A 46 -14.50 18.07 -28.05
N VAL A 47 -13.32 18.23 -27.47
CA VAL A 47 -12.50 19.46 -27.59
C VAL A 47 -11.89 19.60 -28.99
N ASP A 48 -12.09 20.73 -29.62
CA ASP A 48 -11.55 21.02 -30.96
C ASP A 48 -10.17 21.70 -30.86
N ASP A 49 -10.02 22.69 -29.98
CA ASP A 49 -8.79 23.46 -29.84
C ASP A 49 -8.36 23.62 -28.36
N VAL A 50 -7.06 23.55 -28.13
CA VAL A 50 -6.44 23.77 -26.81
C VAL A 50 -5.43 24.90 -26.93
N VAL A 51 -5.61 25.94 -26.10
CA VAL A 51 -4.76 27.13 -26.06
C VAL A 51 -4.19 27.35 -24.68
N VAL A 52 -2.89 27.45 -24.56
CA VAL A 52 -2.21 27.91 -23.34
C VAL A 52 -1.92 29.41 -23.47
N VAL A 53 -2.31 30.17 -22.44
CA VAL A 53 -2.03 31.62 -22.38
C VAL A 53 -0.93 31.86 -21.37
N THR A 54 0.20 32.40 -21.84
CA THR A 54 1.38 32.63 -21.01
C THR A 54 2.24 33.78 -21.53
N GLU A 55 2.97 34.42 -20.62
CA GLU A 55 4.07 35.38 -20.91
C GLU A 55 5.40 34.62 -21.04
N ASP A 56 5.55 33.50 -20.35
CA ASP A 56 6.82 32.77 -20.22
C ASP A 56 7.16 31.96 -21.48
N SER A 57 8.42 32.07 -21.94
CA SER A 57 8.87 31.40 -23.16
C SER A 57 9.09 29.91 -23.01
N GLU A 58 9.46 29.45 -21.81
CA GLU A 58 9.68 28.03 -21.57
C GLU A 58 8.35 27.30 -21.39
N ILE A 59 7.38 27.91 -20.68
CA ILE A 59 6.00 27.38 -20.60
C ILE A 59 5.41 27.27 -22.01
N ALA A 60 5.61 28.29 -22.85
CA ALA A 60 5.12 28.25 -24.23
C ALA A 60 5.71 27.09 -25.02
N LEU A 61 7.04 26.94 -24.99
CA LEU A 61 7.73 25.85 -25.69
C LEU A 61 7.27 24.47 -25.22
N LEU A 62 7.12 24.27 -23.90
CA LEU A 62 6.59 23.04 -23.34
C LEU A 62 5.16 22.79 -23.78
N SER A 63 4.31 23.82 -23.77
CA SER A 63 2.91 23.71 -24.18
C SER A 63 2.75 23.27 -25.63
N GLU A 64 3.54 23.83 -26.52
CA GLU A 64 3.60 23.45 -27.94
C GLU A 64 4.07 21.98 -28.09
N LYS A 65 5.10 21.58 -27.33
CA LYS A 65 5.62 20.21 -27.33
C LYS A 65 4.57 19.19 -26.89
N PHE A 66 3.68 19.56 -25.95
CA PHE A 66 2.56 18.71 -25.51
C PHE A 66 1.30 18.87 -26.38
N GLY A 67 1.34 19.68 -27.43
CA GLY A 67 0.33 19.75 -28.48
C GLY A 67 -0.77 20.78 -28.24
N ALA A 68 -0.54 21.79 -27.40
CA ALA A 68 -1.40 22.97 -27.29
C ALA A 68 -0.88 24.09 -28.20
N SER A 69 -1.78 24.94 -28.72
CA SER A 69 -1.37 26.23 -29.30
C SER A 69 -1.11 27.25 -28.19
N VAL A 70 -0.31 28.25 -28.45
CA VAL A 70 0.08 29.24 -27.45
C VAL A 70 -0.33 30.67 -27.90
N ILE A 71 -0.93 31.39 -26.96
CA ILE A 71 -1.16 32.83 -27.09
C ILE A 71 -0.27 33.55 -26.09
N ARG A 72 0.61 34.44 -26.61
CA ARG A 72 1.46 35.29 -25.80
C ARG A 72 0.71 36.52 -25.34
N HIS A 73 0.69 36.75 -24.03
CA HIS A 73 -0.06 37.86 -23.45
C HIS A 73 0.87 38.80 -22.65
N SER A 74 1.34 39.90 -23.29
CA SER A 74 2.33 40.85 -22.71
C SER A 74 1.82 41.63 -21.49
N LYS A 75 0.52 41.74 -21.27
CA LYS A 75 -0.07 42.43 -20.12
C LYS A 75 0.00 41.63 -18.82
N LEU A 76 0.28 40.30 -18.88
CA LEU A 76 0.46 39.47 -17.70
C LEU A 76 1.69 39.84 -16.86
N ASP A 77 2.70 40.47 -17.48
CA ASP A 77 3.94 40.92 -16.82
C ASP A 77 3.76 42.17 -15.93
N LEU A 78 2.70 42.94 -16.13
CA LEU A 78 2.65 44.33 -15.65
C LEU A 78 1.66 44.58 -14.50
N GLU A 79 0.68 43.70 -14.27
CA GLU A 79 -0.34 43.92 -13.25
C GLU A 79 -0.71 42.64 -12.49
N ASP A 80 -0.46 42.61 -11.17
CA ASP A 80 -0.89 41.54 -10.25
C ASP A 80 -2.44 41.38 -10.23
N ASN A 81 -3.19 42.31 -10.79
CA ASN A 81 -4.66 42.40 -10.74
C ASN A 81 -5.38 42.15 -12.07
N PHE A 82 -4.70 41.60 -13.10
CA PHE A 82 -5.39 41.28 -14.35
C PHE A 82 -6.43 40.18 -14.16
N SER A 83 -7.69 40.48 -14.49
CA SER A 83 -8.80 39.54 -14.33
C SER A 83 -8.61 38.26 -15.17
N LEU A 84 -8.87 37.12 -14.59
CA LEU A 84 -8.88 35.85 -15.33
C LEU A 84 -9.96 35.85 -16.42
N ASP A 85 -11.05 36.59 -16.21
CA ASP A 85 -12.14 36.73 -17.18
C ASP A 85 -11.65 37.46 -18.43
N ALA A 86 -11.00 38.59 -18.25
CA ALA A 86 -10.40 39.38 -19.36
C ALA A 86 -9.36 38.57 -20.13
N LEU A 87 -8.53 37.77 -19.43
CA LEU A 87 -7.52 36.91 -20.03
C LEU A 87 -8.12 35.85 -20.97
N VAL A 88 -9.16 35.16 -20.50
CA VAL A 88 -9.80 34.10 -21.27
C VAL A 88 -10.56 34.70 -22.45
N TYR A 89 -11.26 35.81 -22.24
CA TYR A 89 -11.94 36.53 -23.31
C TYR A 89 -10.95 36.96 -24.42
N ASP A 90 -9.84 37.57 -24.06
CA ASP A 90 -8.83 38.01 -25.02
C ASP A 90 -8.20 36.83 -25.77
N ALA A 91 -7.92 35.74 -25.06
CA ALA A 91 -7.41 34.51 -25.68
C ALA A 91 -8.40 33.92 -26.69
N MET A 92 -9.67 33.86 -26.35
CA MET A 92 -10.74 33.41 -27.25
C MET A 92 -10.76 34.27 -28.51
N ILE A 93 -10.81 35.62 -28.38
CA ILE A 93 -10.86 36.54 -29.52
C ILE A 93 -9.61 36.45 -30.41
N GLN A 94 -8.43 36.31 -29.80
CA GLN A 94 -7.19 36.14 -30.57
C GLN A 94 -7.19 34.79 -31.32
N LYS A 95 -7.62 33.70 -30.70
CA LYS A 95 -7.69 32.39 -31.35
C LYS A 95 -8.70 32.38 -32.49
N GLU A 96 -9.88 32.97 -32.32
CA GLU A 96 -10.89 33.12 -33.38
C GLU A 96 -10.35 33.90 -34.58
N LYS A 97 -9.61 34.97 -34.36
CA LYS A 97 -8.94 35.75 -35.44
C LYS A 97 -7.87 34.91 -36.18
N LEU A 98 -7.16 34.03 -35.49
CA LEU A 98 -6.13 33.19 -36.09
C LEU A 98 -6.72 32.02 -36.91
N THR A 99 -7.82 31.45 -36.45
CA THR A 99 -8.46 30.30 -37.11
C THR A 99 -9.53 30.69 -38.12
N PHE A 100 -10.02 31.93 -38.08
CA PHE A 100 -11.18 32.43 -38.81
C PHE A 100 -12.48 31.68 -38.50
N ASP A 101 -12.56 31.08 -37.29
CA ASP A 101 -13.69 30.32 -36.78
C ASP A 101 -14.17 30.93 -35.46
N GLU A 102 -15.46 30.85 -35.18
CA GLU A 102 -16.03 31.15 -33.88
C GLU A 102 -16.21 29.85 -33.06
N TYR A 103 -16.07 29.94 -31.76
CA TYR A 103 -16.34 28.84 -30.84
C TYR A 103 -17.71 28.99 -30.22
N ASP A 104 -18.38 27.87 -29.91
CA ASP A 104 -19.70 27.88 -29.27
C ASP A 104 -19.58 27.77 -27.75
N ILE A 105 -18.56 27.03 -27.27
CA ILE A 105 -18.28 26.81 -25.86
C ILE A 105 -16.81 27.11 -25.59
N VAL A 106 -16.56 27.86 -24.52
CA VAL A 106 -15.21 28.20 -24.06
C VAL A 106 -15.02 27.65 -22.67
N ILE A 107 -13.97 26.88 -22.47
CA ILE A 107 -13.66 26.20 -21.22
C ILE A 107 -12.37 26.74 -20.65
N THR A 108 -12.42 27.23 -19.42
CA THR A 108 -11.21 27.52 -18.65
C THR A 108 -10.81 26.29 -17.87
N LEU A 109 -9.60 25.78 -18.10
CA LEU A 109 -9.02 24.63 -17.40
C LEU A 109 -7.76 25.09 -16.67
N LYS A 110 -7.74 25.02 -15.33
CA LYS A 110 -6.56 25.44 -14.57
C LYS A 110 -5.50 24.34 -14.53
N PRO A 111 -4.20 24.66 -14.72
CA PRO A 111 -3.12 23.68 -14.72
C PRO A 111 -2.81 23.08 -13.33
N ASN A 112 -3.34 23.68 -12.26
CA ASN A 112 -3.05 23.29 -10.88
C ASN A 112 -3.69 21.96 -10.43
N PHE A 113 -4.55 21.35 -11.25
CA PHE A 113 -5.32 20.14 -10.93
C PHE A 113 -4.79 18.93 -11.70
N PRO A 114 -3.62 18.37 -11.35
CA PRO A 114 -2.97 17.32 -12.14
C PRO A 114 -3.69 15.97 -12.10
N LEU A 115 -4.62 15.77 -11.15
CA LEU A 115 -5.40 14.54 -10.98
C LEU A 115 -6.77 14.58 -11.65
N LEU A 116 -7.09 15.69 -12.33
CA LEU A 116 -8.32 15.85 -13.09
C LEU A 116 -8.37 14.84 -14.25
N LYS A 117 -9.55 14.28 -14.50
CA LYS A 117 -9.75 13.27 -15.55
C LYS A 117 -10.42 13.84 -16.79
N THR A 118 -10.09 13.27 -17.94
CA THR A 118 -10.74 13.61 -19.22
C THR A 118 -12.25 13.37 -19.17
N GLN A 119 -12.70 12.27 -18.54
CA GLN A 119 -14.12 11.96 -18.37
C GLN A 119 -14.89 13.07 -17.64
N THR A 120 -14.25 13.72 -16.68
CA THR A 120 -14.83 14.84 -15.94
C THR A 120 -15.01 16.07 -16.84
N LEU A 121 -14.01 16.36 -17.67
CA LEU A 121 -14.12 17.41 -18.69
C LEU A 121 -15.24 17.11 -19.69
N ASP A 122 -15.30 15.88 -20.19
CA ASP A 122 -16.35 15.42 -21.11
C ASP A 122 -17.74 15.53 -20.46
N SER A 123 -17.88 15.15 -19.19
CA SER A 123 -19.15 15.31 -18.45
C SER A 123 -19.58 16.76 -18.27
N CYS A 124 -18.63 17.70 -18.15
CA CYS A 124 -18.97 19.14 -18.16
C CYS A 124 -19.49 19.59 -19.52
N ILE A 125 -18.92 19.05 -20.62
CA ILE A 125 -19.37 19.39 -21.98
C ILE A 125 -20.73 18.80 -22.28
N GLU A 126 -21.00 17.58 -21.86
CA GLU A 126 -22.27 16.87 -22.06
C GLU A 126 -23.47 17.61 -21.43
N LYS A 127 -23.25 18.39 -20.36
CA LYS A 127 -24.31 19.23 -19.77
C LYS A 127 -24.92 20.26 -20.75
N PHE A 128 -24.17 20.67 -21.76
CA PHE A 128 -24.64 21.58 -22.79
C PHE A 128 -25.57 20.94 -23.84
N GLU A 129 -25.92 19.66 -23.70
CA GLU A 129 -27.06 19.06 -24.41
C GLU A 129 -28.37 19.79 -24.05
N ASP A 130 -28.49 20.27 -22.82
CA ASP A 130 -29.51 21.21 -22.44
C ASP A 130 -29.12 22.62 -22.91
N PHE A 131 -29.85 23.10 -23.93
CA PHE A 131 -29.60 24.42 -24.51
C PHE A 131 -29.89 25.57 -23.54
N SER A 132 -30.60 25.32 -22.45
CA SER A 132 -30.89 26.32 -21.42
C SER A 132 -29.69 26.61 -20.51
N ILE A 133 -28.68 25.71 -20.45
CA ILE A 133 -27.51 25.86 -19.62
C ILE A 133 -26.53 26.85 -20.28
N ASP A 134 -26.18 27.90 -19.55
CA ASP A 134 -25.22 28.92 -19.98
C ASP A 134 -23.80 28.61 -19.54
N SER A 135 -23.65 28.07 -18.32
CA SER A 135 -22.35 27.72 -17.74
C SER A 135 -22.38 26.44 -16.92
N VAL A 136 -21.27 25.75 -16.87
CA VAL A 136 -21.03 24.57 -16.04
C VAL A 136 -19.78 24.77 -15.19
N ILE A 137 -19.92 24.55 -13.88
CA ILE A 137 -18.84 24.75 -12.90
C ILE A 137 -18.56 23.43 -12.19
N THR A 138 -17.28 23.14 -11.95
CA THR A 138 -16.90 22.02 -11.11
C THR A 138 -16.92 22.39 -9.63
N VAL A 139 -17.55 21.54 -8.83
CA VAL A 139 -17.75 21.72 -7.40
C VAL A 139 -17.36 20.48 -6.60
N VAL A 140 -17.23 20.63 -5.30
CA VAL A 140 -17.08 19.52 -4.36
C VAL A 140 -18.15 19.62 -3.27
N ASP A 141 -18.64 18.47 -2.80
CA ASP A 141 -19.51 18.42 -1.61
C ASP A 141 -18.73 18.91 -0.38
N ASP A 142 -19.11 20.08 0.11
CA ASP A 142 -18.45 20.79 1.21
C ASP A 142 -19.38 20.95 2.42
N ARG A 143 -20.26 19.97 2.64
CA ARG A 143 -21.10 19.93 3.86
C ARG A 143 -20.23 19.92 5.10
N ARG A 144 -20.34 20.96 5.93
CA ARG A 144 -19.60 21.12 7.18
C ARG A 144 -20.34 22.05 8.15
N LEU A 145 -19.85 22.11 9.37
CA LEU A 145 -20.35 22.98 10.43
C LEU A 145 -19.62 24.32 10.37
N ASP A 146 -20.06 25.22 9.48
CA ASP A 146 -19.43 26.53 9.28
C ASP A 146 -19.83 27.54 10.35
N TRP A 147 -18.93 28.47 10.61
CA TRP A 147 -19.14 29.56 11.56
C TRP A 147 -18.91 30.90 10.88
N GLY A 148 -19.83 31.83 11.11
CA GLY A 148 -19.70 33.23 10.72
C GLY A 148 -19.06 34.05 11.84
N TYR A 149 -18.51 35.21 11.46
CA TYR A 149 -18.01 36.21 12.40
C TYR A 149 -18.76 37.52 12.21
N ASP A 150 -19.39 38.02 13.25
CA ASP A 150 -20.06 39.32 13.27
C ASP A 150 -19.04 40.39 13.75
N GLU A 151 -18.55 41.18 12.81
CA GLU A 151 -17.56 42.24 13.10
C GLU A 151 -18.10 43.31 14.05
N LYS A 152 -19.41 43.62 14.01
CA LYS A 152 -20.02 44.66 14.84
C LYS A 152 -20.08 44.25 16.31
N ASN A 153 -20.43 42.97 16.54
CA ASN A 153 -20.58 42.43 17.90
C ASN A 153 -19.36 41.63 18.36
N GLN A 154 -18.32 41.52 17.53
CA GLN A 154 -17.07 40.76 17.76
C GLN A 154 -17.31 39.35 18.27
N ARG A 155 -18.24 38.62 17.66
CA ARG A 155 -18.59 37.27 18.10
C ARG A 155 -18.79 36.31 16.92
N TYR A 156 -18.53 35.03 17.18
CA TYR A 156 -18.81 33.95 16.25
C TYR A 156 -20.23 33.45 16.38
N PHE A 157 -20.85 33.02 15.28
CA PHE A 157 -22.15 32.39 15.25
C PHE A 157 -22.17 31.21 14.27
N PRO A 158 -22.93 30.11 14.56
CA PRO A 158 -23.03 28.99 13.65
C PRO A 158 -23.84 29.36 12.41
N LEU A 159 -23.40 28.91 11.24
CA LEU A 159 -24.13 29.02 9.98
C LEU A 159 -25.04 27.80 9.74
N TYR A 160 -25.07 26.86 10.66
CA TYR A 160 -25.91 25.67 10.63
C TYR A 160 -27.07 25.78 11.64
N ILE A 161 -28.21 25.17 11.31
CA ILE A 161 -29.42 25.19 12.16
C ILE A 161 -29.30 24.20 13.31
N LYS A 162 -28.76 22.98 13.03
CA LYS A 162 -28.62 21.91 14.00
C LYS A 162 -27.26 21.23 13.82
N ARG A 163 -26.58 20.94 14.94
CA ARG A 163 -25.33 20.19 14.94
C ARG A 163 -25.65 18.70 14.78
N VAL A 164 -25.36 18.16 13.59
CA VAL A 164 -25.58 16.76 13.21
C VAL A 164 -24.34 16.22 12.50
N GLU A 165 -24.31 14.94 12.22
CA GLU A 165 -23.29 14.32 11.39
C GLU A 165 -23.30 14.90 9.96
N LYS A 166 -22.15 14.84 9.28
CA LYS A 166 -21.94 15.45 7.97
C LYS A 166 -22.99 15.01 6.93
N GLU A 167 -23.34 13.73 6.97
CA GLU A 167 -24.27 13.08 6.04
C GLU A 167 -25.71 13.62 6.17
N LEU A 168 -26.05 14.13 7.35
CA LEU A 168 -27.37 14.69 7.68
C LEU A 168 -27.47 16.21 7.47
N LEU A 169 -26.35 16.87 7.11
CA LEU A 169 -26.36 18.29 6.78
C LEU A 169 -26.98 18.50 5.38
N PRO A 170 -27.64 19.64 5.15
CA PRO A 170 -28.07 20.04 3.80
C PRO A 170 -26.90 20.03 2.83
N LYS A 171 -27.14 19.64 1.57
CA LYS A 171 -26.11 19.69 0.53
C LYS A 171 -25.59 21.12 0.38
N SER A 172 -24.27 21.24 0.46
CA SER A 172 -23.53 22.47 0.24
C SER A 172 -22.37 22.18 -0.69
N PHE A 173 -22.21 22.99 -1.72
CA PHE A 173 -21.18 22.81 -2.72
C PHE A 173 -20.22 23.99 -2.70
N LYS A 174 -18.90 23.68 -2.79
CA LYS A 174 -17.84 24.65 -2.95
C LYS A 174 -17.28 24.55 -4.35
N GLU A 175 -17.17 25.69 -5.03
CA GLU A 175 -16.49 25.76 -6.32
C GLU A 175 -15.02 25.36 -6.19
N THR A 176 -14.56 24.47 -7.07
CA THR A 176 -13.15 24.03 -7.09
C THR A 176 -12.29 24.98 -7.92
N GLY A 177 -12.88 25.61 -8.93
CA GLY A 177 -12.18 26.41 -9.91
C GLY A 177 -11.32 25.60 -10.89
N ALA A 178 -11.44 24.27 -10.92
CA ALA A 178 -10.70 23.42 -11.85
C ALA A 178 -11.16 23.62 -13.29
N ILE A 179 -12.50 23.54 -13.51
CA ILE A 179 -13.14 23.76 -14.82
C ILE A 179 -14.28 24.77 -14.65
N LEU A 180 -14.30 25.75 -15.57
CA LEU A 180 -15.46 26.59 -15.86
C LEU A 180 -15.68 26.53 -17.37
N ALA A 181 -16.79 25.94 -17.79
CA ALA A 181 -17.23 25.89 -19.19
C ALA A 181 -18.41 26.85 -19.39
N THR A 182 -18.41 27.63 -20.45
CA THR A 182 -19.42 28.68 -20.68
C THR A 182 -19.71 28.82 -22.17
N ARG A 183 -20.98 29.03 -22.54
CA ARG A 183 -21.31 29.40 -23.91
C ARG A 183 -20.65 30.73 -24.28
N ARG A 184 -20.12 30.79 -25.48
CA ARG A 184 -19.36 31.97 -25.99
C ARG A 184 -20.09 33.28 -25.75
N SER A 185 -21.42 33.33 -25.92
CA SER A 185 -22.24 34.53 -25.75
C SER A 185 -22.21 35.14 -24.34
N PHE A 186 -21.76 34.41 -23.34
CA PHE A 186 -21.60 34.83 -21.94
C PHE A 186 -20.13 35.06 -21.56
N VAL A 187 -19.19 34.87 -22.47
CA VAL A 187 -17.76 35.14 -22.22
C VAL A 187 -17.45 36.57 -22.60
N HIS A 188 -17.20 37.41 -21.61
CA HIS A 188 -16.92 38.84 -21.73
C HIS A 188 -15.65 39.21 -20.95
N GLU A 189 -15.17 40.43 -21.14
CA GLU A 189 -13.97 40.94 -20.48
C GLU A 189 -14.09 40.96 -18.94
N ASP A 190 -15.30 41.18 -18.43
CA ASP A 190 -15.62 41.33 -17.02
C ASP A 190 -16.30 40.08 -16.40
N SER A 191 -16.71 39.12 -17.20
CA SER A 191 -17.37 37.91 -16.73
C SER A 191 -17.25 36.76 -17.73
N ARG A 192 -17.09 35.53 -17.19
CA ARG A 192 -17.21 34.26 -17.91
C ARG A 192 -18.33 33.40 -17.38
N LEU A 193 -19.30 33.96 -16.69
CA LEU A 193 -20.39 33.24 -16.06
C LEU A 193 -21.72 33.66 -16.65
N GLY A 194 -22.50 32.70 -17.13
CA GLY A 194 -23.87 32.90 -17.55
C GLY A 194 -24.84 32.95 -16.37
N THR A 195 -26.13 33.04 -16.68
CA THR A 195 -27.20 33.16 -15.69
C THR A 195 -27.79 31.81 -15.24
N ASN A 196 -27.83 30.84 -16.15
CA ASN A 196 -28.31 29.50 -15.86
C ASN A 196 -27.10 28.55 -15.76
N ILE A 197 -26.79 28.14 -14.53
CA ILE A 197 -25.57 27.41 -14.18
C ILE A 197 -25.92 25.99 -13.75
N ASP A 198 -25.24 25.00 -14.33
CA ASP A 198 -25.27 23.62 -13.84
C ASP A 198 -23.91 23.26 -13.19
N LEU A 199 -23.93 22.24 -12.35
CA LEU A 199 -22.77 21.83 -11.52
C LEU A 199 -22.35 20.40 -11.87
N VAL A 200 -21.02 20.18 -11.89
CA VAL A 200 -20.41 18.84 -11.93
C VAL A 200 -19.61 18.62 -10.66
N GLU A 201 -20.04 17.63 -9.87
CA GLU A 201 -19.36 17.29 -8.62
C GLU A 201 -18.10 16.46 -8.90
N LEU A 202 -16.95 16.96 -8.44
CA LEU A 202 -15.68 16.24 -8.49
C LEU A 202 -15.57 15.26 -7.32
N ASN A 203 -14.95 14.12 -7.56
CA ASN A 203 -14.48 13.30 -6.46
C ASN A 203 -13.31 14.02 -5.73
N ARG A 204 -13.06 13.64 -4.47
CA ARG A 204 -12.06 14.32 -3.63
C ARG A 204 -10.64 14.28 -4.20
N VAL A 205 -10.31 13.25 -4.99
CA VAL A 205 -8.97 13.12 -5.59
C VAL A 205 -8.78 14.17 -6.67
N GLU A 206 -9.77 14.40 -7.51
CA GLU A 206 -9.73 15.40 -8.59
C GLU A 206 -9.74 16.85 -8.08
N THR A 207 -10.12 17.07 -6.80
CA THR A 207 -10.09 18.40 -6.17
C THR A 207 -8.71 18.81 -5.64
N VAL A 208 -7.70 17.97 -5.77
CA VAL A 208 -6.34 18.27 -5.32
C VAL A 208 -5.75 19.39 -6.15
N ASP A 209 -5.63 20.55 -5.54
CA ASP A 209 -5.04 21.77 -6.11
C ASP A 209 -3.61 21.94 -5.61
N ILE A 210 -2.65 22.07 -6.51
CA ILE A 210 -1.25 22.34 -6.17
C ILE A 210 -1.10 23.85 -5.87
N VAL A 211 -1.63 24.29 -4.76
CA VAL A 211 -1.41 25.66 -4.25
C VAL A 211 -0.11 25.74 -3.46
N ASP A 212 0.19 24.70 -2.70
CA ASP A 212 1.33 24.59 -1.79
C ASP A 212 2.01 23.20 -1.86
N MET A 213 3.00 22.98 -0.99
CA MET A 213 3.71 21.69 -0.91
C MET A 213 2.80 20.55 -0.43
N GLY A 214 1.75 20.81 0.35
CA GLY A 214 0.78 19.79 0.76
C GLY A 214 0.02 19.24 -0.44
N GLY A 215 -0.53 20.13 -1.29
CA GLY A 215 -1.17 19.73 -2.55
C GLY A 215 -0.22 18.99 -3.48
N TRP A 216 1.06 19.42 -3.55
CA TRP A 216 2.09 18.74 -4.33
C TRP A 216 2.30 17.30 -3.88
N LEU A 217 2.54 17.08 -2.56
CA LEU A 217 2.78 15.75 -2.00
C LEU A 217 1.59 14.82 -2.21
N ILE A 218 0.38 15.32 -2.01
CA ILE A 218 -0.85 14.55 -2.25
C ILE A 218 -0.94 14.14 -3.73
N ALA A 219 -0.74 15.08 -4.65
CA ALA A 219 -0.81 14.80 -6.08
C ALA A 219 0.25 13.78 -6.51
N ASP A 220 1.50 13.94 -6.05
CA ASP A 220 2.59 13.02 -6.35
C ASP A 220 2.30 11.60 -5.83
N THR A 221 1.79 11.49 -4.61
CA THR A 221 1.37 10.20 -4.01
C THR A 221 0.29 9.51 -4.87
N TYR A 222 -0.73 10.24 -5.31
CA TYR A 222 -1.79 9.67 -6.15
C TYR A 222 -1.31 9.25 -7.54
N LEU A 223 -0.36 10.00 -8.13
CA LEU A 223 0.22 9.65 -9.44
C LEU A 223 1.15 8.43 -9.36
N GLN A 224 1.72 8.17 -8.19
CA GLN A 224 2.53 6.98 -7.91
C GLN A 224 1.68 5.75 -7.54
N LYS A 225 0.36 5.90 -7.40
CA LYS A 225 -0.53 4.82 -7.02
C LYS A 225 -0.51 3.70 -8.06
N ARG A 226 -0.32 2.47 -7.59
CA ARG A 226 -0.30 1.27 -8.41
C ARG A 226 -1.41 0.32 -7.99
N ARG A 227 -1.88 -0.50 -8.92
CA ARG A 227 -2.80 -1.60 -8.66
C ARG A 227 -1.98 -2.86 -8.45
N ILE A 228 -2.05 -3.36 -7.23
CA ILE A 228 -1.29 -4.51 -6.77
C ILE A 228 -2.26 -5.67 -6.59
N ALA A 229 -2.05 -6.73 -7.34
CA ALA A 229 -2.75 -7.98 -7.16
C ALA A 229 -1.91 -8.88 -6.23
N ILE A 230 -2.49 -9.32 -5.11
CA ILE A 230 -1.88 -10.32 -4.23
C ILE A 230 -2.58 -11.64 -4.48
N VAL A 231 -1.87 -12.57 -5.09
CA VAL A 231 -2.32 -13.95 -5.30
C VAL A 231 -1.83 -14.79 -4.14
N VAL A 232 -2.76 -15.29 -3.32
CA VAL A 232 -2.43 -16.02 -2.09
C VAL A 232 -3.40 -17.15 -1.82
N ASN A 233 -2.89 -18.28 -1.31
CA ASN A 233 -3.68 -19.40 -0.85
C ASN A 233 -3.22 -19.82 0.55
N ALA A 234 -4.19 -20.09 1.45
CA ALA A 234 -3.94 -20.72 2.73
C ALA A 234 -4.17 -22.23 2.59
N TYR A 235 -3.16 -23.00 2.93
CA TYR A 235 -3.20 -24.46 2.84
C TYR A 235 -3.42 -25.04 4.23
N GLU A 236 -4.35 -26.00 4.35
CA GLU A 236 -4.60 -26.68 5.63
C GLU A 236 -3.34 -27.37 6.17
N GLU A 237 -2.50 -27.88 5.28
CA GLU A 237 -1.28 -28.63 5.64
C GLU A 237 -0.11 -27.74 6.08
N ILE A 238 -0.07 -26.47 5.65
CA ILE A 238 1.06 -25.54 5.85
C ILE A 238 0.68 -24.40 6.80
N GLY A 239 -0.62 -24.21 7.03
CA GLY A 239 -1.15 -23.20 7.93
C GLY A 239 -1.41 -21.84 7.27
N THR A 240 -1.61 -20.82 8.11
CA THR A 240 -2.07 -19.46 7.71
C THR A 240 -0.95 -18.49 7.41
N SER A 241 0.30 -18.93 7.47
CA SER A 241 1.46 -18.04 7.46
C SER A 241 1.66 -17.24 6.17
N TYR A 242 1.20 -17.75 5.03
CA TYR A 242 1.21 -17.05 3.74
C TYR A 242 0.26 -15.85 3.74
N ILE A 243 -1.00 -16.10 4.17
CA ILE A 243 -2.00 -15.03 4.22
C ILE A 243 -1.66 -13.98 5.29
N GLU A 244 -1.09 -14.36 6.42
CA GLU A 244 -0.64 -13.42 7.46
C GLU A 244 0.45 -12.48 6.93
N ARG A 245 1.40 -13.00 6.15
CA ARG A 245 2.42 -12.21 5.47
C ARG A 245 1.77 -11.23 4.47
N CYS A 246 0.87 -11.72 3.64
CA CYS A 246 0.15 -10.90 2.67
C CYS A 246 -0.71 -9.81 3.32
N LEU A 247 -1.35 -10.10 4.45
CA LEU A 247 -2.08 -9.10 5.24
C LEU A 247 -1.14 -8.02 5.80
N SER A 248 0.03 -8.43 6.31
CA SER A 248 1.05 -7.48 6.76
C SER A 248 1.56 -6.60 5.60
N ILE A 249 1.77 -7.15 4.41
CA ILE A 249 2.13 -6.38 3.21
C ILE A 249 1.01 -5.38 2.88
N ALA A 250 -0.23 -5.85 2.80
CA ALA A 250 -1.38 -5.02 2.41
C ALA A 250 -1.64 -3.88 3.41
N SER A 251 -1.51 -4.13 4.72
CA SER A 251 -1.71 -3.11 5.76
C SER A 251 -0.68 -1.97 5.68
N ASN A 252 0.50 -2.25 5.18
CA ASN A 252 1.56 -1.26 5.01
C ASN A 252 1.53 -0.56 3.62
N LEU A 253 0.74 -1.07 2.67
CA LEU A 253 0.56 -0.48 1.34
C LEU A 253 -0.65 0.47 1.25
N ILE A 254 -0.88 1.29 2.27
CA ILE A 254 -2.07 2.16 2.45
C ILE A 254 -2.35 3.06 1.23
N PHE A 255 -1.30 3.48 0.52
CA PHE A 255 -1.42 4.39 -0.63
C PHE A 255 -1.58 3.67 -1.98
N GLN A 256 -1.58 2.34 -1.99
CA GLN A 256 -1.73 1.52 -3.20
C GLN A 256 -3.15 0.95 -3.30
N ASP A 257 -3.56 0.58 -4.51
CA ASP A 257 -4.79 -0.19 -4.72
C ASP A 257 -4.43 -1.68 -4.60
N VAL A 258 -4.72 -2.27 -3.46
CA VAL A 258 -4.46 -3.69 -3.21
C VAL A 258 -5.76 -4.48 -3.35
N LEU A 259 -5.70 -5.57 -4.11
CA LEU A 259 -6.78 -6.52 -4.28
C LEU A 259 -6.23 -7.94 -4.16
N PHE A 260 -6.88 -8.76 -3.34
CA PHE A 260 -6.52 -10.15 -3.18
C PHE A 260 -7.19 -11.02 -4.24
N PHE A 261 -6.45 -12.00 -4.75
CA PHE A 261 -6.92 -13.02 -5.69
C PHE A 261 -6.77 -14.38 -5.03
N VAL A 262 -7.86 -15.09 -4.89
CA VAL A 262 -7.95 -16.33 -4.11
C VAL A 262 -8.54 -17.43 -4.99
N ASP A 263 -7.87 -18.55 -5.06
CA ASP A 263 -8.38 -19.74 -5.74
C ASP A 263 -9.55 -20.34 -4.94
N GLU A 264 -10.67 -20.61 -5.62
CA GLU A 264 -11.90 -21.15 -5.01
C GLU A 264 -11.68 -22.48 -4.28
N ASN A 265 -10.63 -23.21 -4.65
CA ASN A 265 -10.26 -24.48 -4.01
C ASN A 265 -9.69 -24.30 -2.58
N TYR A 266 -9.40 -23.03 -2.18
CA TYR A 266 -8.85 -22.73 -0.84
C TYR A 266 -9.78 -21.82 -0.01
N PRO A 267 -10.95 -22.31 0.43
CA PRO A 267 -11.97 -21.50 1.11
C PRO A 267 -11.50 -20.91 2.46
N LEU A 268 -10.49 -21.48 3.08
CA LEU A 268 -9.88 -20.92 4.31
C LEU A 268 -9.33 -19.52 4.06
N THR A 269 -8.72 -19.28 2.90
CA THR A 269 -8.16 -17.97 2.52
C THR A 269 -9.23 -16.89 2.50
N SER A 270 -10.34 -17.13 1.80
CA SER A 270 -11.44 -16.17 1.70
C SER A 270 -12.12 -15.91 3.04
N HIS A 271 -12.23 -16.93 3.89
CA HIS A 271 -12.77 -16.78 5.24
C HIS A 271 -11.89 -15.88 6.10
N ILE A 272 -10.57 -16.04 6.05
CA ILE A 272 -9.63 -15.18 6.81
C ILE A 272 -9.71 -13.75 6.30
N LEU A 273 -9.66 -13.52 4.98
CA LEU A 273 -9.72 -12.17 4.40
C LEU A 273 -11.01 -11.43 4.77
N SER A 274 -12.14 -12.14 4.82
CA SER A 274 -13.42 -11.55 5.24
C SER A 274 -13.41 -11.04 6.69
N ASN A 275 -12.61 -11.65 7.57
CA ASN A 275 -12.48 -11.20 8.95
C ASN A 275 -11.64 -9.90 9.10
N TYR A 276 -10.85 -9.56 8.07
CA TYR A 276 -10.00 -8.37 8.05
C TYR A 276 -10.52 -7.26 7.11
N ASP A 277 -11.74 -7.41 6.56
CA ASP A 277 -12.39 -6.46 5.65
C ASP A 277 -11.57 -6.13 4.38
N TYR A 278 -10.65 -7.00 3.96
CA TYR A 278 -9.93 -6.80 2.71
C TYR A 278 -10.75 -7.27 1.50
N PRO A 279 -10.78 -6.47 0.41
CA PRO A 279 -11.44 -6.89 -0.82
C PRO A 279 -10.69 -8.04 -1.48
N TYR A 280 -11.43 -9.05 -1.92
CA TYR A 280 -10.88 -10.17 -2.66
C TYR A 280 -11.75 -10.59 -3.84
N VAL A 281 -11.13 -11.28 -4.78
CA VAL A 281 -11.77 -11.86 -5.97
C VAL A 281 -11.46 -13.34 -6.00
N LEU A 282 -12.50 -14.18 -6.05
CA LEU A 282 -12.33 -15.62 -6.25
C LEU A 282 -12.03 -15.91 -7.73
N TYR A 283 -11.26 -16.95 -8.02
CA TYR A 283 -11.01 -17.44 -9.37
C TYR A 283 -10.93 -18.98 -9.38
N ASP A 284 -11.35 -19.60 -10.49
CA ASP A 284 -11.23 -21.02 -10.75
C ASP A 284 -10.24 -21.24 -11.89
N GLY A 285 -9.03 -21.65 -11.52
CA GLY A 285 -7.95 -21.93 -12.45
C GLY A 285 -7.24 -20.68 -13.03
N VAL A 286 -6.11 -20.96 -13.67
CA VAL A 286 -5.14 -19.95 -14.09
C VAL A 286 -5.70 -19.00 -15.17
N ASP A 287 -6.51 -19.48 -16.10
CA ASP A 287 -7.03 -18.65 -17.19
C ASP A 287 -8.00 -17.60 -16.67
N GLU A 288 -8.87 -17.94 -15.71
CA GLU A 288 -9.77 -16.99 -15.08
C GLU A 288 -9.00 -15.96 -14.24
N LEU A 289 -7.93 -16.37 -13.55
CA LEU A 289 -7.04 -15.44 -12.84
C LEU A 289 -6.51 -14.36 -13.81
N PHE A 290 -5.99 -14.76 -14.97
CA PHE A 290 -5.46 -13.81 -15.96
C PHE A 290 -6.54 -12.85 -16.47
N ASP A 291 -7.75 -13.34 -16.74
CA ASP A 291 -8.87 -12.47 -17.14
C ASP A 291 -9.21 -11.43 -16.05
N LYS A 292 -9.20 -11.84 -14.81
CA LYS A 292 -9.49 -10.95 -13.67
C LYS A 292 -8.36 -9.95 -13.43
N LEU A 293 -7.09 -10.35 -13.57
CA LEU A 293 -5.93 -9.45 -13.49
C LEU A 293 -5.98 -8.36 -14.57
N ARG A 294 -6.34 -8.71 -15.81
CA ARG A 294 -6.54 -7.75 -16.92
C ARG A 294 -7.66 -6.77 -16.60
N ARG A 295 -8.83 -7.25 -16.15
CA ARG A 295 -9.98 -6.40 -15.80
C ARG A 295 -9.66 -5.44 -14.65
N TYR A 296 -8.82 -5.87 -13.71
CA TYR A 296 -8.36 -5.01 -12.62
C TYR A 296 -7.29 -4.00 -13.07
N HIS A 297 -6.75 -4.13 -14.27
CA HIS A 297 -5.64 -3.33 -14.79
C HIS A 297 -4.41 -3.37 -13.87
N THR A 298 -4.03 -4.56 -13.48
CA THR A 298 -2.93 -4.83 -12.57
C THR A 298 -1.60 -4.25 -13.07
N ASN A 299 -0.80 -3.70 -12.17
CA ASN A 299 0.56 -3.25 -12.45
C ASN A 299 1.60 -4.24 -11.88
N ILE A 300 1.38 -4.68 -10.65
CA ILE A 300 2.27 -5.56 -9.90
C ILE A 300 1.48 -6.79 -9.46
N VAL A 301 2.03 -7.97 -9.67
CA VAL A 301 1.51 -9.23 -9.14
C VAL A 301 2.46 -9.73 -8.06
N ILE A 302 1.94 -9.88 -6.86
CA ILE A 302 2.64 -10.50 -5.73
C ILE A 302 2.08 -11.91 -5.57
N ASN A 303 2.93 -12.93 -5.71
CA ASN A 303 2.57 -14.32 -5.50
C ASN A 303 3.09 -14.81 -4.16
N ASP A 304 2.21 -15.36 -3.35
CA ASP A 304 2.51 -16.08 -2.12
C ASP A 304 1.71 -17.38 -2.07
N ILE A 305 2.02 -18.29 -3.02
CA ILE A 305 1.27 -19.52 -3.36
C ILE A 305 2.15 -20.77 -3.40
N MET A 306 3.20 -20.84 -2.59
CA MET A 306 4.22 -21.88 -2.69
C MET A 306 5.06 -21.75 -3.98
N ASP A 307 5.52 -22.88 -4.52
CA ASP A 307 6.43 -22.91 -5.66
C ASP A 307 5.66 -22.62 -6.96
N THR A 308 6.10 -21.62 -7.71
CA THR A 308 5.50 -21.28 -9.01
C THR A 308 6.18 -22.03 -10.16
N SER A 309 5.44 -22.25 -11.24
CA SER A 309 6.01 -22.81 -12.46
C SER A 309 6.53 -21.72 -13.40
N SER A 310 7.55 -22.06 -14.20
CA SER A 310 8.08 -21.17 -15.25
C SER A 310 7.01 -20.72 -16.23
N GLU A 311 6.09 -21.62 -16.62
CA GLU A 311 4.97 -21.30 -17.54
C GLU A 311 4.07 -20.20 -16.96
N TYR A 312 3.70 -20.31 -15.70
CA TYR A 312 2.85 -19.32 -15.02
C TYR A 312 3.52 -17.95 -14.96
N VAL A 313 4.78 -17.89 -14.50
CA VAL A 313 5.49 -16.62 -14.35
C VAL A 313 5.79 -15.98 -15.71
N LEU A 314 6.21 -16.76 -16.72
CA LEU A 314 6.43 -16.24 -18.07
C LEU A 314 5.15 -15.64 -18.66
N LYS A 315 3.99 -16.29 -18.47
CA LYS A 315 2.70 -15.76 -18.93
C LYS A 315 2.37 -14.43 -18.22
N LEU A 316 2.64 -14.27 -16.92
CA LEU A 316 2.51 -12.98 -16.23
C LEU A 316 3.41 -11.90 -16.83
N LYS A 317 4.64 -12.25 -17.18
CA LYS A 317 5.61 -11.34 -17.80
C LYS A 317 5.19 -10.93 -19.22
N GLU A 318 4.65 -11.85 -20.01
CA GLU A 318 4.12 -11.58 -21.36
C GLU A 318 2.94 -10.60 -21.34
N GLU A 319 2.08 -10.68 -20.32
CA GLU A 319 1.00 -9.70 -20.06
C GLU A 319 1.52 -8.34 -19.58
N GLY A 320 2.82 -8.23 -19.32
CA GLY A 320 3.49 -6.99 -18.94
C GLY A 320 3.38 -6.64 -17.46
N TYR A 321 3.07 -7.57 -16.57
CA TYR A 321 3.08 -7.36 -15.13
C TYR A 321 4.51 -7.38 -14.56
N PHE A 322 4.71 -6.62 -13.48
CA PHE A 322 5.89 -6.77 -12.62
C PHE A 322 5.59 -7.85 -11.60
N VAL A 323 6.43 -8.89 -11.54
CA VAL A 323 6.16 -10.11 -10.76
C VAL A 323 7.09 -10.19 -9.56
N VAL A 324 6.49 -10.32 -8.37
CA VAL A 324 7.18 -10.48 -7.08
C VAL A 324 6.72 -11.78 -6.44
N ASN A 325 7.62 -12.71 -6.18
CA ASN A 325 7.33 -13.99 -5.54
C ASN A 325 7.89 -14.02 -4.12
N PHE A 326 7.22 -14.73 -3.21
CA PHE A 326 7.67 -14.95 -1.84
C PHE A 326 7.91 -16.43 -1.59
N GLU A 327 9.07 -16.76 -0.99
CA GLU A 327 9.47 -18.11 -0.55
C GLU A 327 9.33 -19.16 -1.68
N ASP A 328 9.60 -18.76 -2.91
CA ASP A 328 9.36 -19.53 -4.12
C ASP A 328 10.63 -20.30 -4.54
N LEU A 329 10.62 -21.60 -4.35
CA LEU A 329 11.69 -22.52 -4.78
C LEU A 329 11.36 -23.23 -6.10
N GLY A 330 10.24 -22.86 -6.75
CA GLY A 330 9.80 -23.43 -8.02
C GLY A 330 10.58 -22.91 -9.23
N THR A 331 10.34 -23.52 -10.38
CA THR A 331 11.00 -23.14 -11.65
C THR A 331 10.59 -21.75 -12.15
N GLY A 332 9.53 -21.15 -11.58
CA GLY A 332 9.09 -19.80 -11.89
C GLY A 332 9.93 -18.71 -11.26
N SER A 333 10.64 -19.02 -10.15
CA SER A 333 11.48 -18.06 -9.42
C SER A 333 12.54 -17.39 -10.30
N GLU A 334 13.15 -18.12 -11.24
CA GLU A 334 14.14 -17.60 -12.18
C GLU A 334 13.58 -16.49 -13.12
N PHE A 335 12.28 -16.49 -13.37
CA PHE A 335 11.62 -15.59 -14.33
C PHE A 335 10.90 -14.41 -13.65
N ALA A 336 10.68 -14.46 -12.35
CA ALA A 336 10.12 -13.36 -11.59
C ALA A 336 11.05 -12.12 -11.64
N ASP A 337 10.48 -10.91 -11.51
CA ASP A 337 11.31 -9.71 -11.39
C ASP A 337 12.03 -9.67 -10.05
N MET A 338 11.38 -10.16 -8.99
CA MET A 338 11.94 -10.26 -7.65
C MET A 338 11.41 -11.50 -6.94
N VAL A 339 12.28 -12.14 -6.17
CA VAL A 339 11.93 -13.21 -5.22
C VAL A 339 12.41 -12.79 -3.85
N PHE A 340 11.51 -12.73 -2.88
CA PHE A 340 11.85 -12.49 -1.49
C PHE A 340 11.84 -13.82 -0.74
N ASP A 341 12.99 -14.15 -0.17
CA ASP A 341 13.18 -15.35 0.61
C ASP A 341 13.82 -15.01 1.96
N SER A 342 12.99 -14.80 2.96
CA SER A 342 13.46 -14.40 4.28
C SER A 342 13.95 -15.59 5.12
N LEU A 343 13.54 -16.80 4.79
CA LEU A 343 13.86 -18.01 5.54
C LEU A 343 15.13 -18.70 5.03
N TYR A 344 15.46 -18.52 3.75
CA TYR A 344 16.59 -19.17 3.12
C TYR A 344 17.67 -18.15 2.76
N GLU A 345 18.93 -18.49 2.99
CA GLU A 345 20.04 -17.72 2.45
C GLU A 345 20.49 -18.38 1.15
N HIS A 346 20.37 -17.64 0.05
CA HIS A 346 20.84 -18.06 -1.27
C HIS A 346 22.26 -17.57 -1.51
N ASP A 347 23.05 -18.35 -2.23
CA ASP A 347 24.31 -17.86 -2.76
C ASP A 347 24.04 -16.66 -3.68
N PHE A 348 24.81 -15.57 -3.50
CA PHE A 348 24.64 -14.25 -4.13
C PHE A 348 24.67 -14.23 -5.68
N SER A 349 24.55 -15.35 -6.35
CA SER A 349 24.66 -15.48 -7.81
C SER A 349 23.36 -15.15 -8.55
N GLU A 350 22.20 -15.17 -7.90
CA GLU A 350 20.89 -14.90 -8.53
C GLU A 350 20.52 -13.43 -8.36
N ARG A 351 20.43 -12.70 -9.48
CA ARG A 351 20.24 -11.24 -9.50
C ARG A 351 18.87 -10.76 -9.02
N ASN A 352 17.88 -11.64 -9.00
CA ASN A 352 16.49 -11.33 -8.66
C ASN A 352 16.07 -11.82 -7.26
N VAL A 353 16.96 -12.51 -6.52
CA VAL A 353 16.66 -13.06 -5.20
C VAL A 353 17.14 -12.11 -4.09
N PHE A 354 16.23 -11.78 -3.20
CA PHE A 354 16.42 -10.92 -2.02
C PHE A 354 16.24 -11.78 -0.78
N SER A 355 17.34 -12.31 -0.26
CA SER A 355 17.32 -13.30 0.83
C SER A 355 17.73 -12.75 2.18
N GLY A 356 17.38 -13.53 3.22
CA GLY A 356 17.79 -13.36 4.60
C GLY A 356 16.86 -12.49 5.45
N TYR A 357 17.16 -12.47 6.73
CA TYR A 357 16.32 -11.90 7.80
C TYR A 357 15.94 -10.42 7.61
N LYS A 358 16.73 -9.65 6.90
CA LYS A 358 16.46 -8.23 6.62
C LYS A 358 15.20 -7.97 5.80
N TYR A 359 14.64 -9.00 5.17
CA TYR A 359 13.38 -8.95 4.43
C TYR A 359 12.24 -9.67 5.16
N TYR A 360 12.49 -10.17 6.37
CA TYR A 360 11.44 -10.78 7.17
C TYR A 360 10.41 -9.74 7.61
N LEU A 361 9.12 -10.05 7.39
CA LEU A 361 8.02 -9.19 7.80
C LEU A 361 7.56 -9.57 9.19
N LEU A 362 7.99 -8.80 10.17
CA LEU A 362 7.60 -8.98 11.55
C LEU A 362 6.14 -8.52 11.74
N SER A 363 5.33 -9.32 12.47
CA SER A 363 3.94 -8.95 12.77
C SER A 363 3.88 -7.74 13.71
N ASP A 364 2.86 -6.89 13.55
CA ASP A 364 2.72 -5.62 14.26
C ASP A 364 2.80 -5.73 15.78
N GLU A 365 2.27 -6.82 16.35
CA GLU A 365 2.28 -7.07 17.79
C GLU A 365 3.71 -7.09 18.39
N PHE A 366 4.73 -7.49 17.62
CA PHE A 366 6.12 -7.54 18.07
C PHE A 366 6.82 -6.17 18.07
N TYR A 367 6.31 -5.20 17.30
CA TYR A 367 6.86 -3.84 17.32
C TYR A 367 6.62 -3.14 18.65
N PHE A 368 5.52 -3.46 19.35
CA PHE A 368 5.10 -2.82 20.59
C PHE A 368 5.66 -3.52 21.84
N GLN A 369 6.18 -4.72 21.71
CA GLN A 369 6.79 -5.41 22.84
C GLN A 369 8.18 -4.87 23.14
N PRO A 370 8.50 -4.60 24.43
CA PRO A 370 9.86 -4.22 24.80
C PRO A 370 10.82 -5.42 24.71
N PRO A 371 12.13 -5.18 24.62
CA PRO A 371 13.11 -6.26 24.72
C PRO A 371 13.01 -7.01 26.04
N LYS A 372 13.20 -8.32 26.01
CA LYS A 372 13.21 -9.18 27.21
C LYS A 372 14.35 -8.79 28.14
N ILE A 373 14.04 -8.63 29.40
CA ILE A 373 15.04 -8.47 30.48
C ILE A 373 15.32 -9.86 31.07
N ILE A 374 16.57 -10.29 30.99
CA ILE A 374 16.98 -11.60 31.50
C ILE A 374 17.10 -11.57 33.01
N THR A 375 16.51 -12.57 33.68
CA THR A 375 16.53 -12.74 35.13
C THR A 375 17.37 -13.95 35.53
N ASN A 376 17.84 -13.98 36.79
CA ASN A 376 18.61 -15.12 37.31
C ASN A 376 17.77 -16.40 37.32
N GLU A 377 16.51 -16.31 37.74
CA GLU A 377 15.61 -17.44 37.82
C GLU A 377 14.84 -17.62 36.51
N VAL A 378 14.70 -18.87 36.08
CA VAL A 378 13.82 -19.27 34.98
C VAL A 378 12.51 -19.75 35.59
N LYS A 379 11.44 -18.96 35.42
CA LYS A 379 10.12 -19.21 35.98
C LYS A 379 9.10 -19.70 34.97
N ASN A 380 9.25 -19.31 33.70
CA ASN A 380 8.32 -19.61 32.64
C ASN A 380 9.05 -20.19 31.44
N VAL A 381 8.63 -21.37 31.01
CA VAL A 381 9.07 -21.99 29.78
C VAL A 381 7.90 -21.99 28.78
N LEU A 382 8.18 -21.66 27.54
CA LEU A 382 7.22 -21.76 26.45
C LEU A 382 7.66 -22.87 25.50
N ILE A 383 6.72 -23.74 25.14
CA ILE A 383 6.88 -24.75 24.10
C ILE A 383 5.95 -24.37 22.95
N ILE A 384 6.53 -24.13 21.77
CA ILE A 384 5.77 -23.75 20.57
C ILE A 384 6.43 -24.33 19.33
N PHE A 385 5.76 -25.32 18.72
CA PHE A 385 6.13 -25.86 17.42
C PHE A 385 5.04 -25.51 16.43
N GLU A 386 5.42 -24.80 15.37
CA GLU A 386 4.47 -24.31 14.36
C GLU A 386 3.89 -25.46 13.53
N GLY A 387 2.70 -25.25 13.00
CA GLY A 387 2.00 -26.19 12.13
C GLY A 387 1.53 -27.45 12.84
N ARG A 388 1.72 -28.59 12.19
CA ARG A 388 1.16 -29.88 12.62
C ARG A 388 1.97 -30.60 13.72
N ASP A 389 3.22 -30.19 13.95
CA ASP A 389 4.16 -30.91 14.84
C ASP A 389 4.19 -32.45 14.58
N SER A 390 4.39 -32.78 13.29
CA SER A 390 4.27 -34.18 12.80
C SER A 390 5.22 -35.16 13.50
N ASN A 391 6.28 -34.68 14.13
CA ASN A 391 7.26 -35.46 14.86
C ASN A 391 7.02 -35.49 16.37
N ASN A 392 5.89 -34.94 16.82
CA ASN A 392 5.49 -34.89 18.23
C ASN A 392 6.59 -34.29 19.15
N LEU A 393 7.25 -33.25 18.69
CA LEU A 393 8.33 -32.60 19.43
C LEU A 393 7.80 -31.90 20.69
N THR A 394 6.57 -31.39 20.66
CA THR A 394 5.89 -30.82 21.83
C THR A 394 5.85 -31.77 23.02
N GLU A 395 5.37 -33.02 22.84
CA GLU A 395 5.30 -34.03 23.90
C GLU A 395 6.71 -34.47 24.32
N LYS A 396 7.62 -34.65 23.37
CA LYS A 396 9.01 -35.02 23.63
C LYS A 396 9.74 -34.01 24.50
N VAL A 397 9.63 -32.70 24.18
CA VAL A 397 10.22 -31.62 24.97
C VAL A 397 9.56 -31.52 26.35
N LEU A 398 8.22 -31.63 26.42
CA LEU A 398 7.51 -31.64 27.69
C LEU A 398 8.01 -32.76 28.60
N ASN A 399 8.09 -33.99 28.10
CA ASN A 399 8.62 -35.12 28.86
C ASN A 399 10.06 -34.89 29.33
N SER A 400 10.89 -34.33 28.46
CA SER A 400 12.27 -33.98 28.78
C SER A 400 12.36 -32.97 29.93
N ILE A 401 11.50 -31.96 29.96
CA ILE A 401 11.46 -30.95 31.05
C ILE A 401 10.94 -31.61 32.35
N LEU A 402 9.87 -32.42 32.27
CA LEU A 402 9.28 -33.10 33.43
C LEU A 402 10.23 -34.11 34.08
N ALA A 403 11.16 -34.67 33.33
CA ALA A 403 12.22 -35.55 33.84
C ALA A 403 13.26 -34.80 34.69
N THR A 404 13.26 -33.47 34.66
CA THR A 404 14.17 -32.61 35.46
C THR A 404 13.50 -32.16 36.78
N ASN A 405 14.26 -31.51 37.66
CA ASN A 405 13.72 -30.91 38.88
C ASN A 405 13.18 -29.47 38.66
N TYR A 406 12.76 -29.16 37.45
CA TYR A 406 12.20 -27.81 37.13
C TYR A 406 10.82 -27.65 37.77
N ASN A 407 10.64 -26.57 38.55
CA ASN A 407 9.42 -26.27 39.29
C ASN A 407 8.68 -25.01 38.79
N GLY A 408 9.10 -24.46 37.64
CA GLY A 408 8.44 -23.30 37.03
C GLY A 408 7.20 -23.68 36.22
N ARG A 409 6.60 -22.68 35.58
CA ARG A 409 5.46 -22.85 34.69
C ARG A 409 5.90 -23.31 33.32
N ILE A 410 5.13 -24.17 32.71
CA ILE A 410 5.29 -24.63 31.34
C ILE A 410 4.04 -24.21 30.55
N ASN A 411 4.20 -23.29 29.64
CA ASN A 411 3.15 -22.88 28.71
C ASN A 411 3.36 -23.61 27.39
N ILE A 412 2.30 -24.17 26.82
CA ILE A 412 2.34 -24.90 25.56
C ILE A 412 1.35 -24.27 24.61
N ILE A 413 1.80 -23.83 23.43
CA ILE A 413 0.92 -23.36 22.36
C ILE A 413 0.89 -24.42 21.28
N LEU A 414 -0.31 -24.99 21.05
CA LEU A 414 -0.54 -25.97 19.99
C LEU A 414 -0.99 -25.29 18.71
N GLY A 415 -0.38 -25.68 17.60
CA GLY A 415 -0.81 -25.24 16.27
C GLY A 415 -2.25 -25.65 15.93
N LEU A 416 -2.86 -25.01 14.93
CA LEU A 416 -4.24 -25.31 14.52
C LEU A 416 -4.43 -26.77 14.13
N ASP A 417 -3.42 -27.38 13.52
CA ASP A 417 -3.48 -28.73 12.97
C ASP A 417 -2.76 -29.78 13.84
N TYR A 418 -2.51 -29.45 15.11
CA TYR A 418 -1.89 -30.41 16.04
C TYR A 418 -2.74 -31.69 16.17
N PRO A 419 -2.16 -32.88 15.97
CA PRO A 419 -2.91 -34.14 16.05
C PRO A 419 -3.40 -34.42 17.47
N ASP A 420 -4.62 -34.90 17.59
CA ASP A 420 -5.23 -35.36 18.89
C ASP A 420 -5.05 -34.37 20.05
N LYS A 421 -5.43 -33.10 19.82
CA LYS A 421 -5.36 -32.02 20.83
C LYS A 421 -6.03 -32.42 22.15
N GLU A 422 -7.23 -32.98 22.06
CA GLU A 422 -8.02 -33.35 23.23
C GLU A 422 -7.34 -34.46 24.04
N GLY A 423 -6.80 -35.47 23.37
CA GLY A 423 -6.05 -36.53 24.01
C GLY A 423 -4.77 -36.03 24.68
N PHE A 424 -4.04 -35.11 24.02
CA PHE A 424 -2.85 -34.50 24.61
C PHE A 424 -3.20 -33.67 25.86
N ILE A 425 -4.22 -32.81 25.80
CA ILE A 425 -4.64 -31.95 26.92
C ILE A 425 -5.07 -32.84 28.11
N SER A 426 -5.87 -33.88 27.86
CA SER A 426 -6.34 -34.78 28.92
C SER A 426 -5.21 -35.48 29.68
N LYS A 427 -4.10 -35.79 29.00
CA LYS A 427 -2.91 -36.42 29.64
C LYS A 427 -2.23 -35.55 30.69
N ILE A 428 -2.28 -34.22 30.50
CA ILE A 428 -1.49 -33.26 31.28
C ILE A 428 -2.34 -32.36 32.18
N GLU A 429 -3.67 -32.42 32.09
CA GLU A 429 -4.63 -31.57 32.82
C GLU A 429 -4.47 -31.65 34.35
N SER A 430 -3.95 -32.76 34.86
CA SER A 430 -3.73 -32.99 36.30
C SER A 430 -2.52 -32.21 36.87
N ASN A 431 -1.65 -31.68 36.03
CA ASN A 431 -0.45 -30.94 36.45
C ASN A 431 -0.70 -29.43 36.44
N PRO A 432 -0.83 -28.77 37.60
CA PRO A 432 -1.15 -27.35 37.68
C PRO A 432 -0.04 -26.41 37.17
N SER A 433 1.18 -26.92 36.96
CA SER A 433 2.31 -26.16 36.43
C SER A 433 2.31 -26.08 34.90
N ILE A 434 1.42 -26.83 34.21
CA ILE A 434 1.33 -26.87 32.75
C ILE A 434 0.05 -26.18 32.32
N GLN A 435 0.18 -25.28 31.35
CA GLN A 435 -0.96 -24.62 30.71
C GLN A 435 -0.88 -24.80 29.20
N VAL A 436 -1.98 -25.26 28.60
CA VAL A 436 -2.08 -25.44 27.14
C VAL A 436 -3.02 -24.41 26.54
N TYR A 437 -2.60 -23.82 25.48
CA TYR A 437 -3.34 -22.82 24.72
C TYR A 437 -3.51 -23.28 23.28
N THR A 438 -4.68 -23.03 22.75
CA THR A 438 -5.03 -23.25 21.34
C THR A 438 -5.61 -21.96 20.78
N ASN A 439 -5.37 -21.66 19.53
CA ASN A 439 -5.96 -20.47 18.89
C ASN A 439 -5.56 -19.14 19.56
N VAL A 440 -4.28 -18.95 19.82
CA VAL A 440 -3.76 -17.73 20.48
C VAL A 440 -3.68 -16.58 19.47
N SER A 441 -4.29 -15.46 19.77
CA SER A 441 -4.27 -14.24 18.93
C SER A 441 -3.14 -13.26 19.29
N ASN A 442 -2.53 -13.38 20.47
CA ASN A 442 -1.46 -12.50 20.95
C ASN A 442 -0.23 -13.32 21.36
N ILE A 443 0.46 -13.87 20.37
CA ILE A 443 1.58 -14.78 20.60
C ILE A 443 2.81 -14.05 21.15
N SER A 444 2.96 -12.76 20.85
CA SER A 444 4.07 -11.92 21.32
C SER A 444 4.12 -11.82 22.84
N GLU A 445 2.97 -11.80 23.51
CA GLU A 445 2.90 -11.74 24.97
C GLU A 445 3.38 -13.05 25.61
N PHE A 446 3.02 -14.18 25.05
CA PHE A 446 3.50 -15.49 25.54
C PHE A 446 5.01 -15.63 25.36
N MET A 447 5.53 -15.24 24.20
CA MET A 447 6.97 -15.25 23.93
C MET A 447 7.72 -14.30 24.85
N PHE A 448 7.22 -13.07 25.03
CA PHE A 448 7.83 -12.09 25.92
C PHE A 448 7.86 -12.53 27.39
N ASN A 449 6.80 -13.18 27.86
CA ASN A 449 6.71 -13.66 29.26
C ASN A 449 7.54 -14.92 29.51
N ALA A 450 7.96 -15.64 28.48
CA ALA A 450 8.83 -16.80 28.63
C ALA A 450 10.27 -16.39 28.98
N ASP A 451 10.94 -17.18 29.79
CA ASP A 451 12.35 -17.05 30.13
C ASP A 451 13.23 -17.95 29.25
N ILE A 452 12.65 -19.05 28.79
CA ILE A 452 13.23 -19.95 27.76
C ILE A 452 12.10 -20.40 26.83
N VAL A 453 12.39 -20.43 25.54
CA VAL A 453 11.46 -20.95 24.52
C VAL A 453 12.05 -22.19 23.86
N PHE A 454 11.19 -23.20 23.65
CA PHE A 454 11.45 -24.31 22.75
C PHE A 454 10.62 -24.12 21.49
N THR A 455 11.30 -24.14 20.33
CA THR A 455 10.63 -23.96 19.03
C THR A 455 11.36 -24.75 17.93
N SER A 456 10.82 -24.66 16.71
CA SER A 456 11.49 -25.16 15.51
C SER A 456 12.22 -24.05 14.75
N ALA A 457 12.99 -24.43 13.74
CA ALA A 457 13.66 -23.49 12.85
C ALA A 457 12.68 -22.90 11.79
N GLY A 458 11.59 -22.30 12.24
CA GLY A 458 10.55 -21.68 11.43
C GLY A 458 10.48 -20.16 11.63
N LYS A 459 9.33 -19.57 11.33
CA LYS A 459 9.07 -18.11 11.45
C LYS A 459 9.16 -17.61 12.90
N ALA A 460 8.75 -18.44 13.87
CA ALA A 460 8.81 -18.10 15.29
C ALA A 460 10.20 -17.64 15.75
N MET A 461 11.27 -18.12 15.11
CA MET A 461 12.64 -17.69 15.44
C MET A 461 12.84 -16.18 15.29
N TYR A 462 12.34 -15.58 14.21
CA TYR A 462 12.47 -14.14 13.97
C TYR A 462 11.65 -13.35 15.00
N GLN A 463 10.46 -13.84 15.31
CA GLN A 463 9.58 -13.25 16.31
C GLN A 463 10.23 -13.27 17.70
N ILE A 464 10.73 -14.42 18.12
CA ILE A 464 11.44 -14.59 19.39
C ILE A 464 12.74 -13.76 19.42
N CYS A 465 13.48 -13.75 18.32
CA CYS A 465 14.71 -12.96 18.18
C CYS A 465 14.47 -11.47 18.39
N SER A 466 13.35 -10.94 17.84
CA SER A 466 12.98 -9.53 18.01
C SER A 466 12.75 -9.13 19.46
N LEU A 467 12.39 -10.09 20.30
CA LEU A 467 12.19 -9.92 21.74
C LEU A 467 13.46 -10.21 22.55
N GLY A 468 14.41 -10.98 22.00
CA GLY A 468 15.64 -11.38 22.68
C GLY A 468 15.41 -12.48 23.73
N VAL A 469 14.51 -13.44 23.49
CA VAL A 469 14.22 -14.51 24.46
C VAL A 469 15.11 -15.73 24.22
N PRO A 470 15.86 -16.20 25.24
CA PRO A 470 16.72 -17.38 25.12
C PRO A 470 15.96 -18.59 24.57
N THR A 471 16.50 -19.24 23.53
CA THR A 471 15.74 -20.22 22.76
C THR A 471 16.55 -21.47 22.43
N ILE A 472 15.90 -22.62 22.59
CA ILE A 472 16.40 -23.93 22.17
C ILE A 472 15.55 -24.38 20.97
N CYS A 473 16.19 -24.59 19.83
CA CYS A 473 15.55 -25.02 18.59
C CYS A 473 15.74 -26.52 18.36
N LEU A 474 14.63 -27.20 18.05
CA LEU A 474 14.62 -28.56 17.54
C LEU A 474 14.00 -28.55 16.14
N ILE A 475 14.77 -28.93 15.14
CA ILE A 475 14.37 -28.88 13.74
C ILE A 475 13.33 -29.99 13.46
N GLN A 476 12.21 -29.64 12.84
CA GLN A 476 11.10 -30.56 12.56
C GLN A 476 11.36 -31.47 11.35
N ASN A 477 11.98 -30.95 10.30
CA ASN A 477 12.15 -31.64 9.03
C ASN A 477 13.43 -31.19 8.31
N GLU A 478 13.81 -31.95 7.26
CA GLU A 478 15.05 -31.68 6.50
C GLU A 478 15.05 -30.30 5.82
N ARG A 479 13.90 -29.77 5.41
CA ARG A 479 13.79 -28.43 4.81
C ARG A 479 14.24 -27.37 5.82
N GLN A 480 13.87 -27.49 7.10
CA GLN A 480 14.30 -26.56 8.14
C GLN A 480 15.80 -26.63 8.48
N LEU A 481 16.53 -27.70 8.07
CA LEU A 481 17.99 -27.75 8.24
C LEU A 481 18.72 -26.68 7.43
N THR A 482 18.12 -26.18 6.36
CA THR A 482 18.69 -25.15 5.51
C THR A 482 18.49 -23.74 6.07
N HIS A 483 17.79 -23.57 7.20
CA HIS A 483 17.55 -22.28 7.83
C HIS A 483 18.74 -21.87 8.69
N GLU A 484 19.70 -21.16 8.10
CA GLU A 484 20.94 -20.76 8.76
C GLU A 484 20.75 -19.74 9.90
N PHE A 485 19.60 -19.05 9.92
CA PHE A 485 19.29 -18.07 10.96
C PHE A 485 19.29 -18.70 12.37
N CYS A 486 18.88 -19.97 12.50
CA CYS A 486 18.89 -20.72 13.76
C CYS A 486 20.30 -21.18 14.13
N SER A 487 21.14 -20.25 14.56
CA SER A 487 22.55 -20.50 14.85
C SER A 487 23.00 -19.87 16.16
N GLU A 488 24.10 -20.37 16.74
CA GLU A 488 24.74 -19.75 17.91
C GLU A 488 25.25 -18.34 17.61
N TYR A 489 25.55 -18.04 16.36
CA TYR A 489 25.95 -16.72 15.92
C TYR A 489 24.83 -15.70 16.19
N ASN A 490 23.59 -16.08 15.89
CA ASN A 490 22.37 -15.27 16.10
C ASN A 490 21.78 -15.41 17.51
N GLY A 491 22.42 -16.18 18.41
CA GLY A 491 21.98 -16.32 19.79
C GLY A 491 21.04 -17.50 20.05
N PHE A 492 20.93 -18.47 19.14
CA PHE A 492 20.11 -19.66 19.33
C PHE A 492 20.92 -20.88 19.72
N ILE A 493 20.31 -21.81 20.45
CA ILE A 493 20.84 -23.16 20.62
C ILE A 493 20.12 -24.06 19.60
N ASN A 494 20.83 -24.47 18.55
CA ASN A 494 20.29 -25.38 17.53
C ASN A 494 20.73 -26.80 17.84
N MET A 495 19.76 -27.67 18.17
CA MET A 495 20.02 -29.07 18.51
C MET A 495 19.93 -30.01 17.29
N GLY A 496 19.65 -29.49 16.09
CA GLY A 496 19.45 -30.31 14.89
C GLY A 496 18.07 -30.97 14.83
N LEU A 497 17.96 -32.05 14.05
CA LEU A 497 16.70 -32.77 13.84
C LEU A 497 16.17 -33.36 15.14
N GLY A 498 15.04 -32.83 15.61
CA GLY A 498 14.42 -33.22 16.89
C GLY A 498 13.99 -34.68 16.96
N ILE A 499 13.69 -35.33 15.82
CA ILE A 499 13.35 -36.73 15.76
C ILE A 499 14.53 -37.62 16.19
N ASN A 500 15.75 -37.19 15.93
CA ASN A 500 16.96 -37.96 16.24
C ASN A 500 17.49 -37.76 17.67
N LEU A 501 16.94 -36.81 18.42
CA LEU A 501 17.34 -36.53 19.80
C LEU A 501 16.63 -37.45 20.79
N ASP A 502 17.31 -37.90 21.82
CA ASP A 502 16.67 -38.54 22.98
C ASP A 502 16.25 -37.47 24.02
N GLU A 503 15.36 -37.86 24.92
CA GLU A 503 14.85 -36.99 25.98
C GLU A 503 15.95 -36.57 26.96
N GLU A 504 16.95 -37.41 27.21
CA GLU A 504 18.06 -37.11 28.10
C GLU A 504 18.94 -35.99 27.56
N THR A 505 19.24 -36.00 26.27
CA THR A 505 20.01 -34.92 25.59
C THR A 505 19.28 -33.60 25.69
N ILE A 506 17.95 -33.58 25.47
CA ILE A 506 17.12 -32.37 25.57
C ILE A 506 17.09 -31.87 27.03
N SER A 507 16.88 -32.79 27.99
CA SER A 507 16.89 -32.49 29.43
C SER A 507 18.19 -31.84 29.88
N ASN A 508 19.32 -32.43 29.49
CA ASN A 508 20.65 -31.91 29.83
C ASN A 508 20.91 -30.50 29.26
N GLN A 509 20.51 -30.28 28.01
CA GLN A 509 20.62 -28.93 27.40
C GLN A 509 19.74 -27.90 28.11
N PHE A 510 18.52 -28.28 28.46
CA PHE A 510 17.59 -27.44 29.21
C PHE A 510 18.15 -27.07 30.60
N VAL A 511 18.57 -28.06 31.38
CA VAL A 511 19.15 -27.84 32.72
C VAL A 511 20.40 -26.98 32.66
N SER A 512 21.26 -27.18 31.65
CA SER A 512 22.43 -26.36 31.43
C SER A 512 22.03 -24.89 31.21
N LEU A 513 21.04 -24.62 30.36
CA LEU A 513 20.61 -23.25 30.04
C LEU A 513 19.86 -22.59 31.23
N VAL A 514 19.07 -23.36 31.99
CA VAL A 514 18.39 -22.86 33.22
C VAL A 514 19.40 -22.34 34.22
N ASN A 515 20.53 -23.03 34.41
CA ASN A 515 21.54 -22.72 35.41
C ASN A 515 22.59 -21.70 34.93
N ASP A 516 22.64 -21.38 33.64
CA ASP A 516 23.64 -20.47 33.06
C ASP A 516 23.03 -19.11 32.68
N PHE A 517 23.01 -18.21 33.66
CA PHE A 517 22.51 -16.84 33.48
C PHE A 517 23.32 -16.06 32.42
N GLU A 518 24.65 -16.19 32.45
CA GLU A 518 25.52 -15.46 31.51
C GLU A 518 25.28 -15.89 30.07
N ARG A 519 25.08 -17.17 29.84
CA ARG A 519 24.73 -17.68 28.50
C ARG A 519 23.39 -17.15 28.03
N ARG A 520 22.35 -17.13 28.88
CA ARG A 520 21.06 -16.53 28.53
C ARG A 520 21.17 -15.04 28.21
N LEU A 521 22.00 -14.31 28.96
CA LEU A 521 22.26 -12.89 28.72
C LEU A 521 23.02 -12.66 27.41
N GLU A 522 23.98 -13.51 27.09
CA GLU A 522 24.71 -13.45 25.81
C GLU A 522 23.77 -13.73 24.62
N MET A 523 22.92 -14.75 24.70
CA MET A 523 21.91 -15.06 23.68
C MET A 523 20.99 -13.86 23.43
N ASN A 524 20.46 -13.26 24.50
CA ASN A 524 19.61 -12.07 24.42
C ASN A 524 20.32 -10.90 23.73
N ARG A 525 21.57 -10.61 24.11
CA ARG A 525 22.37 -9.53 23.49
C ARG A 525 22.58 -9.77 22.01
N LYS A 526 22.95 -10.99 21.59
CA LYS A 526 23.13 -11.34 20.17
C LYS A 526 21.84 -11.12 19.38
N MET A 527 20.72 -11.66 19.87
CA MET A 527 19.41 -11.52 19.22
C MET A 527 19.02 -10.05 19.03
N LEU A 528 19.19 -9.21 20.05
CA LEU A 528 18.80 -7.80 20.02
C LEU A 528 19.72 -6.91 19.16
N THR A 529 20.85 -7.42 18.66
CA THR A 529 21.66 -6.70 17.65
C THR A 529 21.12 -6.89 16.23
N ILE A 530 20.23 -7.84 16.02
CA ILE A 530 19.67 -8.15 14.70
C ILE A 530 18.48 -7.24 14.43
N ASP A 531 18.57 -6.46 13.37
CA ASP A 531 17.49 -5.56 12.96
C ASP A 531 16.42 -6.31 12.17
N LEU A 532 15.33 -6.67 12.87
CA LEU A 532 14.14 -7.30 12.29
C LEU A 532 12.98 -6.31 12.08
N LYS A 533 13.10 -5.08 12.57
CA LYS A 533 12.01 -4.11 12.51
C LYS A 533 11.91 -3.36 11.19
N ASN A 534 12.96 -3.35 10.38
CA ASN A 534 13.00 -2.66 9.09
C ASN A 534 12.69 -3.56 7.88
N GLY A 535 12.17 -4.78 8.10
CA GLY A 535 11.91 -5.73 7.03
C GLY A 535 10.97 -5.20 5.94
N PHE A 536 9.86 -4.56 6.34
CA PHE A 536 8.94 -3.94 5.38
C PHE A 536 9.58 -2.79 4.59
N GLU A 537 10.33 -1.89 5.26
CA GLU A 537 11.01 -0.78 4.59
C GLU A 537 12.05 -1.28 3.58
N ASN A 538 12.80 -2.30 3.92
CA ASN A 538 13.78 -2.92 3.02
C ASN A 538 13.09 -3.53 1.79
N LEU A 539 12.01 -4.28 2.01
CA LEU A 539 11.20 -4.87 0.94
C LEU A 539 10.60 -3.78 0.04
N HIS A 540 9.92 -2.79 0.64
CA HIS A 540 9.25 -1.71 -0.09
C HIS A 540 10.25 -0.89 -0.92
N SER A 541 11.41 -0.57 -0.35
CA SER A 541 12.46 0.16 -1.05
C SER A 541 12.99 -0.64 -2.24
N ALA A 542 13.27 -1.94 -2.05
CA ALA A 542 13.73 -2.82 -3.12
C ALA A 542 12.69 -2.95 -4.26
N VAL A 543 11.41 -3.15 -3.92
CA VAL A 543 10.32 -3.23 -4.94
C VAL A 543 10.20 -1.91 -5.69
N ARG A 544 10.23 -0.77 -4.99
CA ARG A 544 10.09 0.55 -5.62
C ARG A 544 11.22 0.85 -6.60
N GLU A 545 12.46 0.53 -6.26
CA GLU A 545 13.62 0.73 -7.12
C GLU A 545 13.56 -0.14 -8.36
N ASN A 546 13.32 -1.44 -8.21
CA ASN A 546 13.24 -2.39 -9.32
C ASN A 546 12.02 -2.12 -10.23
N TYR A 547 10.87 -1.75 -9.64
CA TYR A 547 9.68 -1.38 -10.41
C TYR A 547 9.93 -0.11 -11.25
N ARG A 548 10.63 0.89 -10.71
CA ARG A 548 11.02 2.08 -11.46
C ARG A 548 11.90 1.75 -12.66
N GLU A 549 12.88 0.86 -12.50
CA GLU A 549 13.70 0.40 -13.62
C GLU A 549 12.87 -0.34 -14.67
N PHE A 550 11.93 -1.17 -14.23
CA PHE A 550 11.00 -1.87 -15.12
C PHE A 550 10.16 -0.89 -15.95
N GLU A 551 9.60 0.17 -15.34
CA GLU A 551 8.85 1.20 -16.06
C GLU A 551 9.71 1.98 -17.08
N LEU A 552 11.00 2.17 -16.80
CA LEU A 552 11.91 2.85 -17.73
C LEU A 552 12.29 1.98 -18.95
N ARG A 553 12.14 0.65 -18.86
CA ARG A 553 12.41 -0.28 -19.97
C ARG A 553 11.18 -0.51 -20.87
N LYS A 554 9.96 -0.16 -20.42
CA LYS A 554 8.73 -0.10 -21.21
C LYS A 554 8.64 1.18 -22.04
#